data_d2f0cd1c17d4e32e7b0af71582612db0
#
_entry.id   d2f0cd1c17d4e32e7b0af71582612db0
#
_cell.length_a   1.000
_cell.length_b   1.000
_cell.length_c   1.000
_cell.angle_alpha   90.00
_cell.angle_beta   90.00
_cell.angle_gamma   90.00
#
_symmetry.space_group_name_H-M   'P 1'
#
loop_
_entity.id
_entity.type
_entity.pdbx_description
1 polymer ?
#
loop_
_entity_poly.entity_id
_entity_poly.type
_entity_poly.pdbx_seq_one_letter_code
_entity_poly.pdbx_strand_id
1 'polypeptide(L)'
;VFTVAVNPDRFPYSYYEDGQMKGILPELFADIAERVGIRYQILISRTREEYKTLLDEKRPDLCIDCHDSFSRAEDLGYKLTDSYVSAGMSWLEFKDSKGEKEKIAVIGNSVFPESLPETLGKDCLVYCDSFAECLKAMETGRADASYAYTYQVEKTVFDDIKDKYKTSFTSHYQYFNIGISEDLDSILVRILNKGIKSMDSDFVDQVISRNTDYG
;
A
#
# COMPACT_ATOMS: atom_id res chain seq x y z
N VAL A 1 -17.26 -18.73 -0.33
CA VAL A 1 -16.93 -17.33 -0.71
C VAL A 1 -16.09 -16.74 0.39
N PHE A 2 -14.85 -16.38 0.05
CA PHE A 2 -13.92 -15.75 1.00
C PHE A 2 -14.21 -14.26 1.14
N THR A 3 -14.06 -13.73 2.33
CA THR A 3 -14.08 -12.29 2.56
C THR A 3 -12.68 -11.72 2.41
N VAL A 4 -12.56 -10.61 1.72
CA VAL A 4 -11.27 -9.96 1.39
C VAL A 4 -11.27 -8.52 1.86
N ALA A 5 -10.24 -8.13 2.57
CA ALA A 5 -10.01 -6.74 2.97
C ALA A 5 -8.82 -6.14 2.24
N VAL A 6 -8.91 -4.87 1.96
CA VAL A 6 -7.83 -4.06 1.39
C VAL A 6 -7.93 -2.63 1.89
N ASN A 7 -6.79 -2.01 2.14
CA ASN A 7 -6.72 -0.64 2.65
C ASN A 7 -7.22 0.36 1.59
N PRO A 8 -8.12 1.28 1.94
CA PRO A 8 -8.66 2.26 0.99
C PRO A 8 -7.73 3.45 0.71
N ASP A 9 -6.61 3.58 1.40
CA ASP A 9 -5.74 4.76 1.33
C ASP A 9 -4.30 4.39 0.96
N ARG A 10 -4.13 3.69 -0.16
CA ARG A 10 -2.83 3.28 -0.74
C ARG A 10 -2.78 3.50 -2.24
N PHE A 11 -3.30 4.64 -2.68
CA PHE A 11 -3.29 4.96 -4.12
C PHE A 11 -1.87 4.87 -4.72
N PRO A 12 -1.66 4.29 -5.90
CA PRO A 12 -2.64 3.65 -6.80
C PRO A 12 -2.81 2.14 -6.56
N TYR A 13 -2.25 1.59 -5.49
CA TYR A 13 -2.30 0.16 -5.18
C TYR A 13 -3.68 -0.27 -4.71
N SER A 14 -4.29 0.47 -3.81
CA SER A 14 -5.67 0.26 -3.40
C SER A 14 -6.30 1.56 -2.90
N TYR A 15 -7.51 1.82 -3.31
CA TYR A 15 -8.24 3.02 -2.92
C TYR A 15 -9.74 2.81 -3.09
N TYR A 16 -10.51 3.61 -2.35
CA TYR A 16 -11.96 3.65 -2.45
C TYR A 16 -12.37 4.74 -3.44
N GLU A 17 -13.22 4.39 -4.40
CA GLU A 17 -13.79 5.33 -5.34
C GLU A 17 -15.14 4.82 -5.85
N ASP A 18 -16.14 5.68 -5.86
CA ASP A 18 -17.47 5.39 -6.41
C ASP A 18 -18.11 4.10 -5.86
N GLY A 19 -17.99 3.87 -4.57
CA GLY A 19 -18.58 2.70 -3.91
C GLY A 19 -17.79 1.40 -4.08
N GLN A 20 -16.60 1.45 -4.66
CA GLN A 20 -15.77 0.27 -4.96
C GLN A 20 -14.35 0.40 -4.43
N MET A 21 -13.76 -0.74 -4.15
CA MET A 21 -12.33 -0.84 -3.90
C MET A 21 -11.62 -1.07 -5.25
N LYS A 22 -10.77 -0.12 -5.63
CA LYS A 22 -10.06 -0.10 -6.91
C LYS A 22 -8.54 -0.11 -6.71
N GLY A 23 -7.82 -0.33 -7.78
CA GLY A 23 -6.36 -0.22 -7.84
C GLY A 23 -5.65 -1.49 -8.28
N ILE A 24 -4.35 -1.43 -8.23
CA ILE A 24 -3.47 -2.51 -8.68
C ILE A 24 -3.72 -3.81 -7.91
N LEU A 25 -3.84 -3.73 -6.58
CA LEU A 25 -3.99 -4.92 -5.73
C LEU A 25 -5.32 -5.65 -5.99
N PRO A 26 -6.49 -4.99 -6.01
CA PRO A 26 -7.74 -5.67 -6.35
C PRO A 26 -7.74 -6.30 -7.73
N GLU A 27 -7.13 -5.67 -8.73
CA GLU A 27 -7.08 -6.21 -10.10
C GLU A 27 -6.18 -7.44 -10.19
N LEU A 28 -4.99 -7.40 -9.58
CA LEU A 28 -4.08 -8.56 -9.54
C LEU A 28 -4.68 -9.71 -8.73
N PHE A 29 -5.31 -9.41 -7.62
CA PHE A 29 -5.98 -10.44 -6.82
C PHE A 29 -7.12 -11.12 -7.58
N ALA A 30 -7.90 -10.37 -8.35
CA ALA A 30 -8.95 -10.95 -9.19
C ALA A 30 -8.39 -11.98 -10.18
N ASP A 31 -7.26 -11.69 -10.79
CA ASP A 31 -6.59 -12.63 -11.70
C ASP A 31 -6.07 -13.88 -10.95
N ILE A 32 -5.43 -13.69 -9.80
CA ILE A 32 -4.96 -14.80 -8.97
C ILE A 32 -6.13 -15.70 -8.54
N ALA A 33 -7.23 -15.09 -8.08
CA ALA A 33 -8.43 -15.82 -7.64
C ALA A 33 -9.04 -16.65 -8.77
N GLU A 34 -9.12 -16.09 -9.97
CA GLU A 34 -9.60 -16.80 -11.15
C GLU A 34 -8.71 -18.00 -11.50
N ARG A 35 -7.40 -17.82 -11.48
CA ARG A 35 -6.42 -18.89 -11.78
C ARG A 35 -6.52 -20.07 -10.82
N VAL A 36 -6.79 -19.82 -9.55
CA VAL A 36 -6.89 -20.87 -8.53
C VAL A 36 -8.32 -21.32 -8.26
N GLY A 37 -9.31 -20.69 -8.87
CA GLY A 37 -10.72 -21.09 -8.79
C GLY A 37 -11.40 -20.76 -7.46
N ILE A 38 -11.00 -19.70 -6.77
CA ILE A 38 -11.67 -19.26 -5.54
C ILE A 38 -12.66 -18.13 -5.86
N ARG A 39 -13.75 -18.10 -5.09
CA ARG A 39 -14.74 -17.03 -5.11
C ARG A 39 -14.60 -16.17 -3.86
N TYR A 40 -14.73 -14.87 -4.02
CA TYR A 40 -14.52 -13.92 -2.93
C TYR A 40 -15.45 -12.72 -3.03
N GLN A 41 -15.52 -11.99 -1.93
CA GLN A 41 -16.20 -10.70 -1.83
C GLN A 41 -15.25 -9.71 -1.14
N ILE A 42 -15.01 -8.57 -1.77
CA ILE A 42 -14.24 -7.50 -1.16
C ILE A 42 -15.14 -6.72 -0.20
N LEU A 43 -14.72 -6.64 1.05
CA LEU A 43 -15.37 -5.81 2.06
C LEU A 43 -14.97 -4.36 1.84
N ILE A 44 -15.95 -3.46 1.83
CA ILE A 44 -15.73 -2.04 1.53
C ILE A 44 -15.39 -1.29 2.79
N SER A 45 -14.31 -0.52 2.74
CA SER A 45 -13.99 0.53 3.70
C SER A 45 -13.66 1.81 2.94
N ARG A 46 -14.14 2.95 3.43
CA ARG A 46 -13.97 4.24 2.77
C ARG A 46 -12.77 5.00 3.29
N THR A 47 -12.42 4.75 4.56
CA THR A 47 -11.32 5.40 5.25
C THR A 47 -10.42 4.38 5.92
N ARG A 48 -9.20 4.78 6.25
CA ARG A 48 -8.27 3.94 7.01
C ARG A 48 -8.85 3.55 8.39
N GLU A 49 -9.60 4.43 9.02
CA GLU A 49 -10.26 4.15 10.29
C GLU A 49 -11.34 3.07 10.15
N GLU A 50 -12.20 3.18 9.12
CA GLU A 50 -13.17 2.13 8.80
C GLU A 50 -12.48 0.79 8.50
N TYR A 51 -11.36 0.82 7.80
CA TYR A 51 -10.57 -0.36 7.49
C TYR A 51 -10.05 -1.06 8.76
N LYS A 52 -9.52 -0.30 9.71
CA LYS A 52 -9.08 -0.86 10.99
C LYS A 52 -10.24 -1.50 11.75
N THR A 53 -11.37 -0.83 11.82
CA THR A 53 -12.58 -1.36 12.45
C THR A 53 -13.05 -2.65 11.76
N LEU A 54 -13.01 -2.67 10.44
CA LEU A 54 -13.35 -3.84 9.64
C LEU A 54 -12.44 -5.03 9.95
N LEU A 55 -11.13 -4.82 10.05
CA LEU A 55 -10.18 -5.88 10.43
C LEU A 55 -10.48 -6.44 11.81
N ASP A 56 -10.80 -5.58 12.78
CA ASP A 56 -11.06 -5.99 14.15
C ASP A 56 -12.40 -6.71 14.31
N GLU A 57 -13.45 -6.21 13.69
CA GLU A 57 -14.82 -6.70 13.88
C GLU A 57 -15.22 -7.83 12.93
N LYS A 58 -14.81 -7.75 11.68
CA LYS A 58 -15.21 -8.69 10.63
C LYS A 58 -14.23 -9.85 10.43
N ARG A 59 -12.99 -9.69 10.88
CA ARG A 59 -11.93 -10.69 10.72
C ARG A 59 -11.95 -11.31 9.31
N PRO A 60 -11.63 -10.55 8.26
CA PRO A 60 -11.70 -11.05 6.90
C PRO A 60 -10.80 -12.28 6.71
N ASP A 61 -11.21 -13.17 5.82
CA ASP A 61 -10.45 -14.38 5.51
C ASP A 61 -9.09 -14.06 4.89
N LEU A 62 -9.05 -13.04 4.03
CA LEU A 62 -7.86 -12.63 3.30
C LEU A 62 -7.65 -11.12 3.40
N CYS A 63 -6.39 -10.70 3.51
CA CYS A 63 -5.96 -9.32 3.37
C CYS A 63 -4.96 -9.24 2.23
N ILE A 64 -5.25 -8.47 1.19
CA ILE A 64 -4.44 -8.46 -0.03
C ILE A 64 -3.38 -7.37 -0.07
N ASP A 65 -3.32 -6.56 0.96
CA ASP A 65 -2.35 -5.48 1.12
C ASP A 65 -1.37 -5.72 2.28
N CYS A 66 -1.16 -6.96 2.65
CA CYS A 66 -0.14 -7.30 3.65
C CYS A 66 1.25 -7.03 3.10
N HIS A 67 2.13 -6.54 3.99
CA HIS A 67 3.54 -6.39 3.68
C HIS A 67 4.33 -7.62 4.08
N ASP A 68 5.53 -7.74 3.55
CA ASP A 68 6.47 -8.82 3.81
C ASP A 68 7.05 -8.86 5.24
N SER A 69 6.64 -7.94 6.12
CA SER A 69 7.01 -7.99 7.54
C SER A 69 6.28 -9.13 8.24
N PHE A 70 6.96 -10.23 8.41
CA PHE A 70 6.42 -11.47 8.96
C PHE A 70 5.86 -11.32 10.37
N SER A 71 6.56 -10.58 11.23
CA SER A 71 6.16 -10.39 12.62
C SER A 71 4.79 -9.72 12.77
N ARG A 72 4.47 -8.77 11.91
CA ARG A 72 3.22 -8.03 11.99
C ARG A 72 2.02 -8.82 11.46
N ALA A 73 2.21 -9.61 10.40
CA ALA A 73 1.16 -10.48 9.89
C ALA A 73 0.77 -11.52 10.95
N GLU A 74 1.75 -12.09 11.64
CA GLU A 74 1.55 -13.03 12.73
C GLU A 74 0.79 -12.39 13.90
N ASP A 75 1.13 -11.16 14.30
CA ASP A 75 0.44 -10.40 15.33
C ASP A 75 -1.04 -10.14 14.98
N LEU A 76 -1.35 -9.99 13.69
CA LEU A 76 -2.72 -9.81 13.20
C LEU A 76 -3.47 -11.12 12.96
N GLY A 77 -2.80 -12.27 13.16
CA GLY A 77 -3.40 -13.59 12.95
C GLY A 77 -3.48 -14.02 11.49
N TYR A 78 -2.54 -13.58 10.66
CA TYR A 78 -2.45 -13.95 9.25
C TYR A 78 -1.15 -14.66 8.90
N LYS A 79 -1.24 -15.64 8.02
CA LYS A 79 -0.10 -16.25 7.35
C LYS A 79 0.09 -15.59 5.98
N LEU A 80 1.32 -15.37 5.57
CA LEU A 80 1.64 -14.68 4.31
C LEU A 80 1.94 -15.66 3.18
N THR A 81 1.44 -15.31 1.99
CA THR A 81 1.92 -15.90 0.73
C THR A 81 3.26 -15.29 0.33
N ASP A 82 3.82 -15.76 -0.78
CA ASP A 82 4.87 -15.04 -1.48
C ASP A 82 4.35 -13.66 -1.93
N SER A 83 5.26 -12.73 -2.17
CA SER A 83 4.93 -11.42 -2.72
C SER A 83 4.38 -11.56 -4.15
N TYR A 84 3.37 -10.76 -4.50
CA TYR A 84 2.79 -10.75 -5.84
C TYR A 84 2.98 -9.43 -6.60
N VAL A 85 3.37 -8.37 -5.90
CA VAL A 85 3.73 -7.08 -6.50
C VAL A 85 4.57 -6.27 -5.50
N SER A 86 5.38 -5.38 -6.01
CA SER A 86 6.17 -4.44 -5.20
C SER A 86 5.78 -2.99 -5.47
N ALA A 87 6.07 -2.13 -4.49
CA ALA A 87 5.91 -0.68 -4.59
C ALA A 87 7.25 0.00 -4.33
N GLY A 88 7.73 0.76 -5.29
CA GLY A 88 8.86 1.66 -5.07
C GLY A 88 8.47 2.77 -4.11
N MET A 89 9.42 3.26 -3.33
CA MET A 89 9.24 4.34 -2.36
C MET A 89 10.02 5.57 -2.80
N SER A 90 9.43 6.75 -2.59
CA SER A 90 10.02 8.02 -2.99
C SER A 90 9.75 9.12 -1.97
N TRP A 91 10.58 10.15 -2.03
CA TRP A 91 10.42 11.37 -1.27
C TRP A 91 9.57 12.38 -2.02
N LEU A 92 8.70 13.08 -1.29
CA LEU A 92 8.07 14.31 -1.73
C LEU A 92 8.62 15.45 -0.88
N GLU A 93 9.14 16.47 -1.54
CA GLU A 93 9.76 17.64 -0.90
C GLU A 93 9.26 18.92 -1.53
N PHE A 94 9.37 20.05 -0.82
CA PHE A 94 9.24 21.35 -1.45
C PHE A 94 10.42 21.61 -2.39
N LYS A 95 10.16 22.24 -3.52
CA LYS A 95 11.21 22.55 -4.52
C LYS A 95 12.37 23.34 -3.94
N ASP A 96 12.06 24.27 -3.05
CA ASP A 96 13.05 25.16 -2.43
C ASP A 96 13.71 24.54 -1.18
N SER A 97 13.34 23.34 -0.82
CA SER A 97 13.91 22.64 0.34
C SER A 97 15.40 22.41 0.14
N LYS A 98 16.18 22.83 1.14
CA LYS A 98 17.63 22.63 1.20
C LYS A 98 17.99 22.06 2.55
N GLY A 99 18.78 21.00 2.55
CA GLY A 99 19.29 20.41 3.77
C GLY A 99 18.73 19.02 4.07
N GLU A 100 19.05 18.53 5.25
CA GLU A 100 18.60 17.22 5.73
C GLU A 100 17.13 17.26 6.18
N LYS A 101 16.44 16.15 5.97
CA LYS A 101 15.07 15.98 6.42
C LYS A 101 15.07 15.62 7.90
N GLU A 102 14.41 16.42 8.72
CA GLU A 102 14.30 16.20 10.16
C GLU A 102 13.00 15.53 10.56
N LYS A 103 11.90 15.89 9.89
CA LYS A 103 10.55 15.38 10.17
C LYS A 103 9.88 14.92 8.89
N ILE A 104 9.45 13.67 8.91
CA ILE A 104 8.94 12.99 7.72
C ILE A 104 7.53 12.54 7.97
N ALA A 105 6.60 13.05 7.16
CA ALA A 105 5.21 12.60 7.18
C ALA A 105 5.07 11.26 6.46
N VAL A 106 4.45 10.31 7.12
CA VAL A 106 4.13 8.99 6.59
C VAL A 106 2.69 8.64 6.93
N ILE A 107 2.04 7.88 6.07
CA ILE A 107 0.74 7.31 6.41
C ILE A 107 0.99 6.24 7.46
N GLY A 108 0.37 6.38 8.61
CA GLY A 108 0.59 5.47 9.73
C GLY A 108 0.44 4.01 9.33
N ASN A 109 1.41 3.20 9.70
CA ASN A 109 1.50 1.77 9.39
C ASN A 109 1.62 1.40 7.91
N SER A 110 1.68 2.35 6.98
CA SER A 110 1.89 2.07 5.56
C SER A 110 3.37 1.99 5.19
N VAL A 111 4.23 2.55 6.04
CA VAL A 111 5.68 2.50 5.89
C VAL A 111 6.27 1.84 7.13
N PHE A 112 7.02 0.77 6.93
CA PHE A 112 7.73 0.10 8.02
C PHE A 112 9.09 0.75 8.24
N PRO A 113 9.57 0.78 9.49
CA PRO A 113 10.90 1.30 9.79
C PRO A 113 11.99 0.67 8.93
N GLU A 114 11.85 -0.60 8.58
CA GLU A 114 12.81 -1.34 7.76
C GLU A 114 12.89 -0.83 6.30
N SER A 115 11.84 -0.17 5.81
CA SER A 115 11.81 0.42 4.47
C SER A 115 12.34 1.85 4.42
N LEU A 116 12.65 2.43 5.59
CA LEU A 116 13.23 3.76 5.68
C LEU A 116 14.75 3.68 5.59
N PRO A 117 15.42 4.70 5.07
CA PRO A 117 16.87 4.80 5.15
C PRO A 117 17.35 4.68 6.60
N GLU A 118 18.41 3.90 6.82
CA GLU A 118 18.97 3.64 8.15
C GLU A 118 19.38 4.92 8.93
N THR A 119 19.56 6.01 8.19
CA THR A 119 19.91 7.33 8.76
C THR A 119 18.74 8.02 9.47
N LEU A 120 17.51 7.49 9.33
CA LEU A 120 16.32 8.10 9.89
C LEU A 120 15.85 7.33 11.12
N GLY A 121 15.88 7.98 12.27
CA GLY A 121 15.33 7.42 13.51
C GLY A 121 13.80 7.48 13.53
N LYS A 122 13.20 6.66 14.39
CA LYS A 122 11.73 6.64 14.59
C LYS A 122 11.18 7.98 15.07
N ASP A 123 11.99 8.78 15.74
CA ASP A 123 11.60 10.10 16.28
C ASP A 123 11.41 11.15 15.17
N CYS A 124 11.88 10.86 13.95
CA CYS A 124 11.70 11.72 12.78
C CYS A 124 10.32 11.57 12.12
N LEU A 125 9.54 10.54 12.48
CA LEU A 125 8.30 10.21 11.79
C LEU A 125 7.12 10.99 12.35
N VAL A 126 6.35 11.60 11.45
CA VAL A 126 5.06 12.22 11.71
C VAL A 126 3.99 11.32 11.08
N TYR A 127 3.27 10.60 11.90
CA TYR A 127 2.23 9.69 11.44
C TYR A 127 0.95 10.45 11.10
N CYS A 128 0.45 10.22 9.90
CA CYS A 128 -0.76 10.83 9.38
C CYS A 128 -1.79 9.73 9.06
N ASP A 129 -3.07 10.09 9.09
CA ASP A 129 -4.14 9.12 8.80
C ASP A 129 -4.40 8.96 7.29
N SER A 130 -3.95 9.93 6.48
CA SER A 130 -4.09 9.89 5.03
C SER A 130 -2.92 10.60 4.35
N PHE A 131 -2.75 10.38 3.05
CA PHE A 131 -1.74 11.13 2.29
C PHE A 131 -2.07 12.62 2.21
N ALA A 132 -3.36 12.97 2.16
CA ALA A 132 -3.79 14.37 2.23
C ALA A 132 -3.32 15.05 3.54
N GLU A 133 -3.35 14.33 4.65
CA GLU A 133 -2.82 14.83 5.92
C GLU A 133 -1.29 14.94 5.91
N CYS A 134 -0.59 14.07 5.21
CA CYS A 134 0.85 14.19 5.00
C CYS A 134 1.18 15.51 4.28
N LEU A 135 0.46 15.82 3.21
CA LEU A 135 0.62 17.11 2.49
C LEU A 135 0.32 18.30 3.40
N LYS A 136 -0.74 18.21 4.19
CA LYS A 136 -1.10 19.24 5.15
C LYS A 136 -0.02 19.42 6.23
N ALA A 137 0.57 18.34 6.71
CA ALA A 137 1.67 18.40 7.67
C ALA A 137 2.88 19.12 7.08
N MET A 138 3.18 18.90 5.79
CA MET A 138 4.23 19.65 5.08
C MET A 138 3.88 21.14 4.96
N GLU A 139 2.66 21.46 4.53
CA GLU A 139 2.21 22.84 4.34
C GLU A 139 2.17 23.65 5.63
N THR A 140 1.88 23.00 6.76
CA THR A 140 1.82 23.64 8.09
C THR A 140 3.15 23.61 8.84
N GLY A 141 4.22 23.09 8.25
CA GLY A 141 5.54 23.03 8.87
C GLY A 141 5.73 21.93 9.92
N ARG A 142 4.78 21.01 10.03
CA ARG A 142 4.87 19.85 10.93
C ARG A 142 5.82 18.78 10.39
N ALA A 143 6.00 18.74 9.09
CA ALA A 143 6.93 17.85 8.42
C ALA A 143 7.68 18.58 7.31
N ASP A 144 8.89 18.13 7.02
CA ASP A 144 9.78 18.71 5.98
C ASP A 144 9.61 17.99 4.65
N ALA A 145 9.18 16.75 4.69
CA ALA A 145 9.01 15.88 3.54
C ALA A 145 7.95 14.82 3.83
N SER A 146 7.48 14.16 2.78
CA SER A 146 6.69 12.94 2.88
C SER A 146 7.44 11.78 2.25
N TYR A 147 7.23 10.57 2.78
CA TYR A 147 7.77 9.34 2.24
C TYR A 147 6.62 8.40 1.93
N ALA A 148 6.45 8.06 0.66
CA ALA A 148 5.29 7.32 0.18
C ALA A 148 5.60 6.52 -1.09
N TYR A 149 4.61 5.81 -1.59
CA TYR A 149 4.73 5.09 -2.86
C TYR A 149 5.10 6.02 -4.00
N THR A 150 6.06 5.61 -4.81
CA THR A 150 6.57 6.39 -5.95
C THR A 150 5.43 6.91 -6.83
N TYR A 151 4.47 6.07 -7.17
CA TYR A 151 3.35 6.48 -8.03
C TYR A 151 2.44 7.52 -7.38
N GLN A 152 2.24 7.45 -6.07
CA GLN A 152 1.46 8.45 -5.34
C GLN A 152 2.18 9.81 -5.31
N VAL A 153 3.48 9.78 -5.08
CA VAL A 153 4.33 10.99 -5.10
C VAL A 153 4.35 11.60 -6.50
N GLU A 154 4.54 10.79 -7.53
CA GLU A 154 4.51 11.25 -8.92
C GLU A 154 3.16 11.89 -9.30
N LYS A 155 2.07 11.25 -8.90
CA LYS A 155 0.72 11.80 -9.11
C LYS A 155 0.57 13.18 -8.47
N THR A 156 1.07 13.33 -7.25
CA THR A 156 1.02 14.59 -6.52
C THR A 156 1.81 15.69 -7.24
N VAL A 157 3.00 15.36 -7.72
CA VAL A 157 3.81 16.32 -8.51
C VAL A 157 3.13 16.63 -9.85
N PHE A 158 2.53 15.66 -10.50
CA PHE A 158 1.78 15.84 -11.74
C PHE A 158 0.57 16.79 -11.56
N ASP A 159 -0.15 16.65 -10.45
CA ASP A 159 -1.32 17.48 -10.15
C ASP A 159 -0.97 18.85 -9.56
N ASP A 160 0.30 19.11 -9.27
CA ASP A 160 0.77 20.33 -8.61
C ASP A 160 0.84 21.52 -9.57
N ILE A 161 -0.29 22.19 -9.77
CA ILE A 161 -0.41 23.37 -10.64
C ILE A 161 0.52 24.52 -10.18
N LYS A 162 0.82 24.61 -8.89
CA LYS A 162 1.63 25.69 -8.31
C LYS A 162 3.13 25.40 -8.35
N ASP A 163 3.52 24.23 -8.85
CA ASP A 163 4.91 23.81 -8.98
C ASP A 163 5.72 23.89 -7.67
N LYS A 164 5.07 23.51 -6.56
CA LYS A 164 5.63 23.58 -5.20
C LYS A 164 6.55 22.42 -4.86
N TYR A 165 6.31 21.27 -5.47
CA TYR A 165 6.88 20.02 -5.06
C TYR A 165 7.90 19.46 -6.06
N LYS A 166 8.84 18.70 -5.54
CA LYS A 166 9.74 17.84 -6.30
C LYS A 166 9.74 16.44 -5.70
N THR A 167 10.12 15.46 -6.49
CA THR A 167 10.28 14.08 -6.05
C THR A 167 11.74 13.64 -6.13
N SER A 168 12.13 12.76 -5.24
CA SER A 168 13.40 12.04 -5.27
C SER A 168 13.13 10.55 -5.09
N PHE A 169 13.66 9.74 -6.00
CA PHE A 169 13.53 8.30 -5.94
C PHE A 169 14.48 7.69 -4.92
N THR A 170 14.08 6.56 -4.37
CA THR A 170 14.93 5.74 -3.51
C THR A 170 15.13 4.35 -4.14
N SER A 171 16.07 3.58 -3.60
CA SER A 171 16.22 2.16 -3.95
C SER A 171 15.38 1.23 -3.07
N HIS A 172 14.50 1.79 -2.24
CA HIS A 172 13.66 1.03 -1.33
C HIS A 172 12.33 0.64 -1.98
N TYR A 173 11.89 -0.59 -1.67
CA TYR A 173 10.65 -1.16 -2.15
C TYR A 173 9.89 -1.76 -0.98
N GLN A 174 8.57 -1.73 -1.05
CA GLN A 174 7.69 -2.56 -0.23
C GLN A 174 7.11 -3.67 -1.09
N TYR A 175 6.99 -4.87 -0.51
CA TYR A 175 6.44 -6.03 -1.18
C TYR A 175 5.08 -6.35 -0.59
N PHE A 176 4.08 -6.55 -1.46
CA PHE A 176 2.74 -6.92 -1.05
C PHE A 176 2.55 -8.44 -1.12
N ASN A 177 2.03 -8.99 -0.04
CA ASN A 177 1.70 -10.38 0.12
C ASN A 177 0.20 -10.51 0.41
N ILE A 178 -0.37 -11.66 0.14
CA ILE A 178 -1.72 -11.98 0.58
C ILE A 178 -1.62 -12.58 1.97
N GLY A 179 -2.28 -11.96 2.95
CA GLY A 179 -2.45 -12.51 4.29
C GLY A 179 -3.67 -13.41 4.32
N ILE A 180 -3.49 -14.60 4.86
CA ILE A 180 -4.55 -15.60 5.00
C ILE A 180 -4.79 -15.81 6.49
N SER A 181 -6.05 -15.67 6.93
CA SER A 181 -6.42 -15.90 8.34
C SER A 181 -5.88 -17.25 8.82
N GLU A 182 -5.29 -17.25 10.01
CA GLU A 182 -4.79 -18.48 10.64
C GLU A 182 -5.89 -19.50 10.95
N ASP A 183 -7.16 -19.07 10.98
CA ASP A 183 -8.32 -19.94 11.16
C ASP A 183 -8.64 -20.79 9.92
N LEU A 184 -8.05 -20.46 8.78
CA LEU A 184 -8.21 -21.20 7.53
C LEU A 184 -7.13 -22.26 7.36
N ASP A 185 -7.42 -23.26 6.52
CA ASP A 185 -6.46 -24.31 6.21
C ASP A 185 -5.20 -23.71 5.55
N SER A 186 -4.05 -24.08 6.08
CA SER A 186 -2.75 -23.61 5.59
C SER A 186 -2.44 -24.00 4.14
N ILE A 187 -3.19 -24.94 3.57
CA ILE A 187 -3.07 -25.31 2.15
C ILE A 187 -3.39 -24.14 1.22
N LEU A 188 -4.20 -23.16 1.67
CA LEU A 188 -4.52 -21.96 0.90
C LEU A 188 -3.28 -21.13 0.58
N VAL A 189 -2.28 -21.11 1.46
CA VAL A 189 -0.99 -20.44 1.18
C VAL A 189 -0.37 -21.03 -0.07
N ARG A 190 -0.31 -22.36 -0.17
CA ARG A 190 0.28 -23.04 -1.34
C ARG A 190 -0.55 -22.87 -2.60
N ILE A 191 -1.86 -22.87 -2.48
CA ILE A 191 -2.78 -22.67 -3.61
C ILE A 191 -2.60 -21.26 -4.17
N LEU A 192 -2.62 -20.26 -3.32
CA LEU A 192 -2.42 -18.87 -3.73
C LEU A 192 -1.01 -18.62 -4.28
N ASN A 193 0.02 -19.23 -3.69
CA ASN A 193 1.38 -19.14 -4.22
C ASN A 193 1.50 -19.70 -5.64
N LYS A 194 0.78 -20.79 -5.96
CA LYS A 194 0.72 -21.31 -7.32
C LYS A 194 0.07 -20.32 -8.29
N GLY A 195 -1.02 -19.67 -7.85
CA GLY A 195 -1.67 -18.61 -8.62
C GLY A 195 -0.74 -17.43 -8.88
N ILE A 196 -0.03 -16.98 -7.85
CA ILE A 196 0.95 -15.89 -7.94
C ILE A 196 2.06 -16.23 -8.96
N LYS A 197 2.64 -17.42 -8.87
CA LYS A 197 3.68 -17.86 -9.79
C LYS A 197 3.22 -18.01 -11.23
N SER A 198 1.93 -18.27 -11.44
CA SER A 198 1.37 -18.46 -12.78
C SER A 198 0.99 -17.16 -13.48
N MET A 199 1.00 -16.01 -12.76
CA MET A 199 0.73 -14.73 -13.38
C MET A 199 1.78 -14.37 -14.42
N ASP A 200 1.31 -13.88 -15.56
CA ASP A 200 2.17 -13.33 -16.59
C ASP A 200 2.71 -11.96 -16.17
N SER A 201 4.03 -11.77 -16.27
CA SER A 201 4.66 -10.49 -15.95
C SER A 201 4.14 -9.34 -16.83
N ASP A 202 3.84 -9.61 -18.10
CA ASP A 202 3.25 -8.61 -18.99
C ASP A 202 1.88 -8.16 -18.55
N PHE A 203 1.06 -9.07 -18.00
CA PHE A 203 -0.22 -8.73 -17.41
C PHE A 203 -0.06 -7.82 -16.19
N VAL A 204 0.87 -8.14 -15.30
CA VAL A 204 1.18 -7.31 -14.12
C VAL A 204 1.58 -5.90 -14.55
N ASP A 205 2.47 -5.79 -15.53
CA ASP A 205 2.92 -4.50 -16.07
C ASP A 205 1.78 -3.70 -16.69
N GLN A 206 0.86 -4.37 -17.38
CA GLN A 206 -0.33 -3.72 -17.95
C GLN A 206 -1.28 -3.19 -16.86
N VAL A 207 -1.49 -3.94 -15.80
CA VAL A 207 -2.33 -3.50 -14.67
C VAL A 207 -1.70 -2.28 -13.99
N ILE A 208 -0.40 -2.30 -13.74
CA ILE A 208 0.32 -1.15 -13.18
C ILE A 208 0.20 0.06 -14.11
N SER A 209 0.44 -0.12 -15.39
CA SER A 209 0.39 0.96 -16.39
C SER A 209 -0.99 1.63 -16.46
N ARG A 210 -2.07 0.84 -16.46
CA ARG A 210 -3.43 1.38 -16.48
C ARG A 210 -3.78 2.19 -15.23
N ASN A 211 -3.25 1.80 -14.09
CA ASN A 211 -3.51 2.47 -12.82
C ASN A 211 -2.60 3.68 -12.56
N THR A 212 -1.57 3.85 -13.37
CA THR A 212 -0.58 4.94 -13.23
C THR A 212 -0.57 5.91 -14.41
N ASP A 213 -1.53 5.78 -15.31
CA ASP A 213 -1.78 6.77 -16.36
C ASP A 213 -2.66 7.89 -15.79
N TYR A 214 -2.05 9.05 -15.56
CA TYR A 214 -2.69 10.22 -14.94
C TYR A 214 -3.20 11.24 -15.96
N GLY A 215 -3.02 10.96 -17.24
CA GLY A 215 -3.35 11.85 -18.36
C GLY A 215 -4.79 11.83 -18.86
#